data_55115c4336b24c15000259eef2fad90b
#
_entry.id   55115c4336b24c15000259eef2fad90b
#
_cell.length_a   1.000
_cell.length_b   1.000
_cell.length_c   1.000
_cell.angle_alpha   90.00
_cell.angle_beta   90.00
_cell.angle_gamma   90.00
#
_symmetry.space_group_name_H-M   'P 1'
#
loop_
_entity.id
_entity.type
_entity.pdbx_description
1 polymer ?
#
loop_
_entity_poly.entity_id
_entity_poly.type
_entity_poly.pdbx_seq_one_letter_code
_entity_poly.pdbx_strand_id
1 'polypeptide(L)'
;MIITVILTTLGFAYAQTPATDFTTNDCNGTSHDLFDELDNGNVIVIAWVMPCTPCATYTLPAYSAVQSFATSHPGQVSFYLVDDFANTNCATLTIWGNSNNMPLNTTFSSSDISMSDYGTNGMPKVVVLGGTDHTVFLNKNDDKINFPSVQTAISDALSAPLGIEQMGENNFQLSSYPNPVNNTLNVSYAKGQSETITFSVIDVLGKIVIQEKELTISIDVSSLKNGNYFLKVSDKTSSESIPFVVNH
;
A
#
# COMPACT_ATOMS: atom_id res chain seq x y z
N MET A 1 11.49 -32.74 -37.55
CA MET A 1 10.95 -31.44 -37.18
C MET A 1 10.20 -31.62 -35.85
N ILE A 2 10.83 -31.24 -34.74
CA ILE A 2 10.27 -31.43 -33.39
C ILE A 2 9.60 -30.12 -33.02
N ILE A 3 8.29 -30.13 -32.85
CA ILE A 3 7.49 -28.97 -32.41
C ILE A 3 7.51 -28.99 -30.86
N THR A 4 8.27 -28.06 -30.27
CA THR A 4 8.25 -27.84 -28.82
C THR A 4 7.04 -26.97 -28.49
N VAL A 5 6.04 -27.55 -27.85
CA VAL A 5 4.88 -26.83 -27.31
C VAL A 5 5.30 -26.18 -25.96
N ILE A 6 5.43 -24.86 -25.93
CA ILE A 6 5.64 -24.10 -24.68
C ILE A 6 4.27 -23.94 -24.03
N LEU A 7 4.06 -24.68 -22.94
CA LEU A 7 2.88 -24.55 -22.09
C LEU A 7 3.11 -23.35 -21.13
N THR A 8 2.52 -22.19 -21.45
CA THR A 8 2.50 -21.04 -20.55
C THR A 8 1.44 -21.29 -19.48
N THR A 9 1.87 -21.55 -18.25
CA THR A 9 0.98 -21.57 -17.09
C THR A 9 0.56 -20.14 -16.76
N LEU A 10 -0.68 -19.78 -17.05
CA LEU A 10 -1.33 -18.59 -16.52
C LEU A 10 -1.50 -18.79 -15.00
N GLY A 11 -0.62 -18.18 -14.22
CA GLY A 11 -0.82 -18.06 -12.78
C GLY A 11 -2.02 -17.15 -12.52
N PHE A 12 -3.10 -17.72 -11.96
CA PHE A 12 -4.17 -16.90 -11.41
C PHE A 12 -3.63 -16.20 -10.16
N ALA A 13 -3.37 -14.90 -10.26
CA ALA A 13 -3.21 -14.06 -9.09
C ALA A 13 -4.58 -14.00 -8.39
N TYR A 14 -4.72 -14.68 -7.26
CA TYR A 14 -5.85 -14.42 -6.38
C TYR A 14 -5.63 -13.02 -5.81
N ALA A 15 -6.50 -12.09 -6.15
CA ALA A 15 -6.57 -10.81 -5.45
C ALA A 15 -6.80 -11.12 -3.97
N GLN A 16 -5.82 -10.80 -3.12
CA GLN A 16 -5.99 -10.90 -1.68
C GLN A 16 -6.99 -9.80 -1.29
N THR A 17 -7.88 -10.12 -0.36
CA THR A 17 -8.81 -9.14 0.19
C THR A 17 -7.99 -8.03 0.83
N PRO A 18 -8.28 -6.73 0.59
CA PRO A 18 -7.59 -5.65 1.28
C PRO A 18 -7.78 -5.75 2.78
N ALA A 19 -6.91 -5.12 3.56
CA ALA A 19 -7.04 -5.02 5.01
C ALA A 19 -8.35 -4.33 5.39
N THR A 20 -8.87 -4.66 6.57
CA THR A 20 -10.01 -3.94 7.18
C THR A 20 -9.46 -2.87 8.09
N ASP A 21 -9.91 -1.63 7.89
CA ASP A 21 -9.50 -0.48 8.69
C ASP A 21 -10.02 -0.53 10.11
N PHE A 22 -9.25 0.08 11.03
CA PHE A 22 -9.68 0.35 12.40
C PHE A 22 -8.98 1.57 12.97
N THR A 23 -9.67 2.26 13.87
CA THR A 23 -9.10 3.29 14.73
C THR A 23 -9.38 2.93 16.17
N THR A 24 -8.35 2.61 16.97
CA THR A 24 -8.50 2.21 18.35
C THR A 24 -7.28 2.56 19.20
N ASN A 25 -7.42 2.55 20.52
CA ASN A 25 -6.31 2.79 21.43
C ASN A 25 -5.61 1.47 21.78
N ASP A 26 -4.27 1.52 21.84
CA ASP A 26 -3.48 0.45 22.42
C ASP A 26 -3.65 0.37 23.96
N CYS A 27 -3.03 -0.62 24.57
CA CYS A 27 -3.06 -0.81 26.02
C CYS A 27 -2.34 0.30 26.83
N ASN A 28 -1.60 1.20 26.17
CA ASN A 28 -0.98 2.36 26.79
C ASN A 28 -1.82 3.64 26.60
N GLY A 29 -2.92 3.57 25.85
CA GLY A 29 -3.81 4.69 25.56
C GLY A 29 -3.39 5.51 24.34
N THR A 30 -2.44 5.02 23.53
CA THR A 30 -2.06 5.65 22.26
C THR A 30 -3.07 5.24 21.18
N SER A 31 -3.59 6.22 20.43
CA SER A 31 -4.49 5.96 19.29
C SER A 31 -3.70 5.49 18.08
N HIS A 32 -4.21 4.45 17.44
CA HIS A 32 -3.70 3.90 16.19
C HIS A 32 -4.81 3.89 15.15
N ASP A 33 -4.50 4.34 13.94
CA ASP A 33 -5.32 4.27 12.75
C ASP A 33 -4.57 3.42 11.73
N LEU A 34 -5.14 2.26 11.37
CA LEU A 34 -4.41 1.29 10.55
C LEU A 34 -4.09 1.86 9.17
N PHE A 35 -5.08 2.46 8.51
CA PHE A 35 -4.87 2.93 7.13
C PHE A 35 -3.93 4.12 7.08
N ASP A 36 -4.01 5.05 8.03
CA ASP A 36 -3.06 6.16 8.15
C ASP A 36 -1.62 5.65 8.34
N GLU A 37 -1.43 4.59 9.12
CA GLU A 37 -0.11 3.99 9.31
C GLU A 37 0.42 3.31 8.05
N LEU A 38 -0.43 2.57 7.32
CA LEU A 38 -0.06 1.92 6.04
C LEU A 38 0.23 2.95 4.95
N ASP A 39 -0.55 4.02 4.86
CA ASP A 39 -0.37 5.13 3.91
C ASP A 39 0.93 5.90 4.16
N ASN A 40 1.39 5.94 5.40
CA ASN A 40 2.70 6.46 5.78
C ASN A 40 3.88 5.50 5.45
N GLY A 41 3.60 4.36 4.82
CA GLY A 41 4.61 3.39 4.39
C GLY A 41 5.05 2.42 5.48
N ASN A 42 4.30 2.33 6.58
CA ASN A 42 4.56 1.35 7.62
C ASN A 42 4.06 -0.04 7.22
N VAL A 43 4.68 -1.05 7.77
CA VAL A 43 4.26 -2.45 7.67
C VAL A 43 3.78 -2.91 9.05
N ILE A 44 2.55 -3.37 9.12
CA ILE A 44 1.93 -3.81 10.37
C ILE A 44 1.76 -5.33 10.36
N VAL A 45 2.34 -5.97 11.36
CA VAL A 45 2.18 -7.42 11.59
C VAL A 45 1.25 -7.60 12.78
N ILE A 46 0.03 -8.07 12.52
CA ILE A 46 -0.96 -8.32 13.56
C ILE A 46 -0.94 -9.80 13.93
N ALA A 47 -0.82 -10.09 15.22
CA ALA A 47 -0.89 -11.42 15.78
C ALA A 47 -2.02 -11.50 16.82
N TRP A 48 -3.11 -12.21 16.47
CA TRP A 48 -4.16 -12.53 17.44
C TRP A 48 -3.75 -13.73 18.26
N VAL A 49 -3.86 -13.59 19.57
CA VAL A 49 -3.48 -14.63 20.54
C VAL A 49 -4.54 -14.77 21.64
N MET A 50 -4.69 -15.98 22.12
CA MET A 50 -5.18 -16.24 23.45
C MET A 50 -3.97 -16.48 24.34
N PRO A 51 -3.86 -15.92 25.54
CA PRO A 51 -2.69 -16.10 26.41
C PRO A 51 -2.49 -17.57 26.83
N CYS A 52 -1.91 -18.37 25.94
CA CYS A 52 -1.63 -19.80 26.12
C CYS A 52 -0.24 -20.17 25.58
N THR A 53 0.29 -21.32 26.01
CA THR A 53 1.64 -21.78 25.61
C THR A 53 1.75 -22.06 24.09
N PRO A 54 0.80 -22.76 23.42
CA PRO A 54 0.89 -22.97 21.98
C PRO A 54 0.88 -21.66 21.18
N CYS A 55 0.09 -20.66 21.62
CA CYS A 55 0.07 -19.36 20.98
C CYS A 55 1.46 -18.70 20.98
N ALA A 56 2.18 -18.75 22.09
CA ALA A 56 3.54 -18.19 22.15
C ALA A 56 4.50 -18.90 21.18
N THR A 57 4.41 -20.22 21.04
CA THR A 57 5.28 -21.01 20.17
C THR A 57 5.17 -20.58 18.70
N TYR A 58 3.96 -20.32 18.22
CA TYR A 58 3.74 -19.98 16.81
C TYR A 58 3.77 -18.46 16.54
N THR A 59 3.57 -17.63 17.56
CA THR A 59 3.64 -16.16 17.41
C THR A 59 5.09 -15.65 17.46
N LEU A 60 5.95 -16.27 18.25
CA LEU A 60 7.37 -15.86 18.42
C LEU A 60 8.15 -15.81 17.10
N PRO A 61 8.00 -16.74 16.13
CA PRO A 61 8.62 -16.63 14.80
C PRO A 61 8.22 -15.35 14.05
N ALA A 62 6.93 -14.93 14.14
CA ALA A 62 6.45 -13.71 13.50
C ALA A 62 7.05 -12.47 14.18
N TYR A 63 7.06 -12.41 15.49
CA TYR A 63 7.73 -11.36 16.25
C TYR A 63 9.22 -11.26 15.90
N SER A 64 9.92 -12.39 15.84
CA SER A 64 11.35 -12.44 15.49
C SER A 64 11.60 -11.93 14.06
N ALA A 65 10.70 -12.20 13.13
CA ALA A 65 10.77 -11.67 11.77
C ALA A 65 10.66 -10.13 11.76
N VAL A 66 9.73 -9.55 12.52
CA VAL A 66 9.63 -8.08 12.70
C VAL A 66 10.93 -7.51 13.25
N GLN A 67 11.48 -8.10 14.30
CA GLN A 67 12.73 -7.63 14.93
C GLN A 67 13.93 -7.68 13.96
N SER A 68 13.92 -8.56 12.96
CA SER A 68 15.00 -8.62 11.96
C SER A 68 15.11 -7.36 11.09
N PHE A 69 14.06 -6.54 11.03
CA PHE A 69 14.03 -5.27 10.30
C PHE A 69 14.36 -4.05 11.17
N ALA A 70 14.51 -4.19 12.48
CA ALA A 70 14.69 -3.07 13.40
C ALA A 70 15.90 -2.16 13.07
N THR A 71 16.97 -2.71 12.48
CA THR A 71 18.16 -1.94 12.10
C THR A 71 18.06 -1.36 10.70
N SER A 72 17.50 -2.09 9.74
CA SER A 72 17.40 -1.66 8.33
C SER A 72 16.23 -0.71 8.09
N HIS A 73 15.14 -0.86 8.84
CA HIS A 73 13.89 -0.10 8.72
C HIS A 73 13.40 0.34 10.10
N PRO A 74 14.15 1.22 10.81
CA PRO A 74 13.85 1.58 12.19
C PRO A 74 12.49 2.28 12.30
N GLY A 75 11.57 1.70 13.10
CA GLY A 75 10.23 2.23 13.33
C GLY A 75 9.22 2.04 12.20
N GLN A 76 9.61 1.42 11.08
CA GLN A 76 8.75 1.22 9.93
C GLN A 76 7.98 -0.12 9.96
N VAL A 77 8.44 -1.08 10.74
CA VAL A 77 7.77 -2.38 10.88
C VAL A 77 7.32 -2.55 12.33
N SER A 78 6.02 -2.65 12.54
CA SER A 78 5.40 -2.76 13.87
C SER A 78 4.78 -4.13 14.10
N PHE A 79 4.87 -4.61 15.35
CA PHE A 79 4.23 -5.85 15.77
C PHE A 79 3.08 -5.56 16.73
N TYR A 80 1.85 -5.89 16.31
CA TYR A 80 0.62 -5.73 17.07
C TYR A 80 0.22 -7.07 17.70
N LEU A 81 0.26 -7.11 19.02
CA LEU A 81 -0.20 -8.26 19.81
C LEU A 81 -1.63 -8.01 20.24
N VAL A 82 -2.57 -8.75 19.67
CA VAL A 82 -4.01 -8.52 19.82
C VAL A 82 -4.65 -9.69 20.54
N ASP A 83 -5.52 -9.42 21.52
CA ASP A 83 -6.36 -10.43 22.15
C ASP A 83 -7.46 -10.90 21.17
N ASP A 84 -7.68 -12.21 21.11
CA ASP A 84 -8.53 -12.84 20.09
C ASP A 84 -10.00 -12.38 20.12
N PHE A 85 -10.54 -12.13 21.31
CA PHE A 85 -11.94 -11.74 21.54
C PHE A 85 -12.09 -10.49 22.41
N ALA A 86 -11.02 -9.74 22.64
CA ALA A 86 -10.99 -8.56 23.53
C ALA A 86 -11.53 -8.87 24.96
N ASN A 87 -11.28 -10.09 25.45
CA ASN A 87 -11.73 -10.54 26.78
C ASN A 87 -10.59 -10.71 27.80
N THR A 88 -9.34 -10.64 27.33
CA THR A 88 -8.15 -10.57 28.18
C THR A 88 -7.79 -9.11 28.43
N ASN A 89 -7.67 -8.72 29.70
CA ASN A 89 -7.31 -7.33 30.02
C ASN A 89 -5.87 -7.00 29.57
N CYS A 90 -5.64 -5.71 29.29
CA CYS A 90 -4.37 -5.18 28.80
C CYS A 90 -3.15 -5.58 29.65
N ALA A 91 -3.27 -5.51 30.98
CA ALA A 91 -2.15 -5.84 31.87
C ALA A 91 -1.74 -7.32 31.73
N THR A 92 -2.71 -8.23 31.67
CA THR A 92 -2.46 -9.68 31.50
C THR A 92 -1.81 -9.95 30.14
N LEU A 93 -2.34 -9.38 29.07
CA LEU A 93 -1.81 -9.57 27.71
C LEU A 93 -0.39 -9.02 27.55
N THR A 94 -0.12 -7.84 28.09
CA THR A 94 1.22 -7.23 28.08
C THR A 94 2.23 -8.08 28.87
N ILE A 95 1.86 -8.56 30.07
CA ILE A 95 2.72 -9.44 30.86
C ILE A 95 2.98 -10.75 30.12
N TRP A 96 1.96 -11.31 29.46
CA TRP A 96 2.09 -12.54 28.68
C TRP A 96 3.07 -12.34 27.50
N GLY A 97 2.96 -11.26 26.72
CA GLY A 97 3.86 -10.93 25.63
C GLY A 97 5.31 -10.81 26.12
N ASN A 98 5.55 -10.05 27.18
CA ASN A 98 6.87 -9.87 27.77
C ASN A 98 7.47 -11.19 28.27
N SER A 99 6.67 -12.02 28.95
CA SER A 99 7.11 -13.30 29.51
C SER A 99 7.42 -14.36 28.43
N ASN A 100 6.91 -14.16 27.21
CA ASN A 100 7.15 -15.03 26.06
C ASN A 100 8.17 -14.42 25.06
N ASN A 101 9.07 -13.55 25.53
CA ASN A 101 10.13 -12.93 24.75
C ASN A 101 9.67 -12.03 23.59
N MET A 102 8.56 -11.36 23.76
CA MET A 102 8.01 -10.38 22.81
C MET A 102 7.85 -9.00 23.47
N PRO A 103 8.92 -8.37 24.04
CA PRO A 103 8.80 -7.13 24.82
C PRO A 103 8.54 -5.88 23.96
N LEU A 104 8.94 -5.90 22.68
CA LEU A 104 8.78 -4.76 21.76
C LEU A 104 7.55 -4.98 20.88
N ASN A 105 6.37 -4.95 21.49
CA ASN A 105 5.10 -5.06 20.80
C ASN A 105 4.16 -3.93 21.19
N THR A 106 3.19 -3.61 20.32
CA THR A 106 2.04 -2.78 20.66
C THR A 106 0.88 -3.72 20.98
N THR A 107 0.36 -3.64 22.20
CA THR A 107 -0.64 -4.59 22.71
C THR A 107 -2.04 -4.00 22.63
N PHE A 108 -3.00 -4.79 22.13
CA PHE A 108 -4.41 -4.38 22.02
C PHE A 108 -5.35 -5.42 22.64
N SER A 109 -6.29 -4.94 23.42
CA SER A 109 -7.48 -5.71 23.88
C SER A 109 -8.72 -4.92 23.42
N SER A 110 -8.98 -4.94 22.11
CA SER A 110 -10.05 -4.17 21.46
C SER A 110 -10.81 -5.06 20.47
N SER A 111 -12.13 -4.95 20.49
CA SER A 111 -13.02 -5.62 19.52
C SER A 111 -12.98 -4.98 18.13
N ASP A 112 -12.38 -3.80 17.99
CA ASP A 112 -12.27 -3.11 16.73
C ASP A 112 -11.24 -3.78 15.78
N ILE A 113 -10.33 -4.59 16.35
CA ILE A 113 -9.34 -5.36 15.58
C ILE A 113 -9.79 -6.81 15.50
N SER A 114 -10.69 -7.13 14.58
CA SER A 114 -11.32 -8.44 14.49
C SER A 114 -10.54 -9.44 13.61
N MET A 115 -10.23 -10.60 14.19
CA MET A 115 -9.61 -11.72 13.45
C MET A 115 -10.52 -12.25 12.32
N SER A 116 -11.85 -12.14 12.45
CA SER A 116 -12.82 -12.62 11.46
C SER A 116 -12.78 -11.83 10.14
N ASP A 117 -12.25 -10.60 10.14
CA ASP A 117 -12.10 -9.78 8.95
C ASP A 117 -11.06 -10.38 7.97
N TYR A 118 -10.22 -11.24 8.50
CA TYR A 118 -9.18 -11.96 7.74
C TYR A 118 -9.55 -13.45 7.52
N GLY A 119 -10.83 -13.77 7.50
CA GLY A 119 -11.35 -15.09 7.17
C GLY A 119 -11.39 -16.07 8.35
N THR A 120 -11.06 -17.35 8.11
CA THR A 120 -11.21 -18.41 9.12
C THR A 120 -10.42 -18.11 10.39
N ASN A 121 -11.10 -18.18 11.53
CA ASN A 121 -10.49 -18.05 12.84
C ASN A 121 -9.55 -19.23 13.11
N GLY A 122 -8.44 -18.96 13.77
CA GLY A 122 -7.43 -19.95 14.17
C GLY A 122 -6.43 -19.30 15.12
N MET A 123 -5.87 -20.04 16.06
CA MET A 123 -5.08 -19.49 17.14
C MET A 123 -3.71 -20.13 17.24
N PRO A 124 -2.65 -19.31 17.15
CA PRO A 124 -2.64 -17.89 16.81
C PRO A 124 -2.94 -17.66 15.33
N LYS A 125 -3.33 -16.44 14.99
CA LYS A 125 -3.43 -15.96 13.59
C LYS A 125 -2.45 -14.82 13.41
N VAL A 126 -1.75 -14.80 12.27
CA VAL A 126 -0.85 -13.71 11.90
C VAL A 126 -1.18 -13.22 10.50
N VAL A 127 -1.29 -11.89 10.36
CA VAL A 127 -1.35 -11.21 9.08
C VAL A 127 -0.19 -10.22 8.96
N VAL A 128 0.27 -9.97 7.73
CA VAL A 128 1.23 -8.91 7.39
C VAL A 128 0.52 -7.96 6.45
N LEU A 129 0.46 -6.70 6.80
CA LEU A 129 -0.26 -5.63 6.09
C LEU A 129 0.73 -4.56 5.66
N GLY A 130 0.53 -3.98 4.49
CA GLY A 130 1.39 -2.92 3.96
C GLY A 130 0.89 -2.35 2.64
N GLY A 131 1.64 -1.34 2.14
CA GLY A 131 1.30 -0.64 0.91
C GLY A 131 0.11 0.30 1.07
N THR A 132 0.03 1.32 0.24
CA THR A 132 -1.08 2.30 0.23
C THR A 132 -2.38 1.74 -0.37
N ASP A 133 -2.34 0.56 -0.95
CA ASP A 133 -3.51 -0.23 -1.35
C ASP A 133 -3.98 -1.19 -0.24
N HIS A 134 -3.37 -1.08 0.95
CA HIS A 134 -3.72 -1.82 2.17
C HIS A 134 -3.72 -3.33 1.96
N THR A 135 -2.74 -3.83 1.22
CA THR A 135 -2.65 -5.25 0.84
C THR A 135 -2.33 -6.16 2.03
N VAL A 136 -2.95 -7.34 2.06
CA VAL A 136 -2.62 -8.44 2.97
C VAL A 136 -1.55 -9.32 2.33
N PHE A 137 -0.28 -9.16 2.72
CA PHE A 137 0.86 -9.92 2.19
C PHE A 137 0.99 -11.33 2.76
N LEU A 138 0.47 -11.54 3.97
CA LEU A 138 0.42 -12.86 4.62
C LEU A 138 -0.81 -12.98 5.50
N ASN A 139 -1.42 -14.17 5.48
CA ASN A 139 -2.52 -14.54 6.36
C ASN A 139 -2.38 -16.03 6.71
N LYS A 140 -1.92 -16.33 7.91
CA LYS A 140 -1.59 -17.69 8.36
C LYS A 140 -2.08 -17.94 9.78
N ASN A 141 -2.44 -19.22 10.04
CA ASN A 141 -2.86 -19.69 11.35
C ASN A 141 -1.91 -20.78 11.84
N ASP A 142 -1.79 -20.92 13.15
CA ASP A 142 -1.17 -22.04 13.87
C ASP A 142 0.27 -22.38 13.39
N ASP A 143 0.53 -23.63 13.15
CA ASP A 143 1.83 -24.18 12.72
C ASP A 143 2.29 -23.73 11.32
N LYS A 144 1.44 -23.06 10.57
CA LYS A 144 1.79 -22.45 9.28
C LYS A 144 2.51 -21.11 9.42
N ILE A 145 2.54 -20.53 10.63
CA ILE A 145 3.28 -19.31 10.94
C ILE A 145 4.76 -19.69 11.15
N ASN A 146 5.63 -19.16 10.31
CA ASN A 146 7.07 -19.40 10.44
C ASN A 146 7.87 -18.16 10.06
N PHE A 147 9.07 -18.04 10.60
CA PHE A 147 9.95 -16.89 10.41
C PHE A 147 10.18 -16.54 8.91
N PRO A 148 10.59 -17.48 8.01
CA PRO A 148 10.88 -17.12 6.63
C PRO A 148 9.68 -16.57 5.88
N SER A 149 8.48 -17.14 6.07
CA SER A 149 7.28 -16.66 5.36
C SER A 149 6.85 -15.26 5.82
N VAL A 150 6.95 -14.97 7.12
CA VAL A 150 6.65 -13.64 7.66
C VAL A 150 7.71 -12.63 7.20
N GLN A 151 9.00 -12.99 7.26
CA GLN A 151 10.08 -12.12 6.80
C GLN A 151 9.93 -11.77 5.31
N THR A 152 9.62 -12.75 4.45
CA THR A 152 9.37 -12.51 3.02
C THR A 152 8.20 -11.56 2.83
N ALA A 153 7.07 -11.80 3.51
CA ALA A 153 5.90 -10.94 3.41
C ALA A 153 6.17 -9.49 3.87
N ILE A 154 6.96 -9.29 4.92
CA ILE A 154 7.40 -7.96 5.35
C ILE A 154 8.28 -7.31 4.28
N SER A 155 9.24 -8.06 3.71
CA SER A 155 10.10 -7.54 2.64
C SER A 155 9.30 -7.14 1.39
N ASP A 156 8.31 -7.93 1.01
CA ASP A 156 7.42 -7.65 -0.11
C ASP A 156 6.58 -6.39 0.18
N ALA A 157 6.05 -6.25 1.40
CA ALA A 157 5.29 -5.08 1.84
C ALA A 157 6.13 -3.80 1.85
N LEU A 158 7.39 -3.87 2.34
CA LEU A 158 8.33 -2.74 2.31
C LEU A 158 8.75 -2.35 0.88
N SER A 159 8.68 -3.29 -0.05
CA SER A 159 9.00 -3.08 -1.47
C SER A 159 7.78 -2.65 -2.29
N ALA A 160 6.58 -2.71 -1.71
CA ALA A 160 5.37 -2.25 -2.36
C ALA A 160 5.50 -0.76 -2.71
N PRO A 161 5.05 -0.32 -3.88
CA PRO A 161 5.09 1.08 -4.23
C PRO A 161 4.39 1.89 -3.14
N LEU A 162 5.09 2.82 -2.52
CA LEU A 162 4.45 3.88 -1.74
C LEU A 162 3.64 4.67 -2.76
N GLY A 163 2.31 4.53 -2.72
CA GLY A 163 1.46 5.02 -3.80
C GLY A 163 1.86 6.39 -4.30
N ILE A 164 2.49 6.41 -5.46
CA ILE A 164 1.93 7.31 -6.47
C ILE A 164 0.55 6.70 -6.65
N GLU A 165 -0.51 7.39 -6.19
CA GLU A 165 -1.86 7.03 -6.60
C GLU A 165 -1.74 6.53 -8.04
N GLN A 166 -2.01 5.25 -8.30
CA GLN A 166 -2.46 4.90 -9.63
C GLN A 166 -3.75 5.72 -9.74
N MET A 167 -3.58 6.94 -10.24
CA MET A 167 -4.71 7.78 -10.65
C MET A 167 -5.57 6.84 -11.45
N GLY A 168 -6.74 6.56 -10.90
CA GLY A 168 -7.64 5.47 -11.25
C GLY A 168 -7.63 5.19 -12.74
N GLU A 169 -7.80 3.91 -13.12
CA GLU A 169 -7.81 3.37 -14.49
C GLU A 169 -7.72 4.49 -15.52
N ASN A 170 -6.71 4.50 -16.39
CA ASN A 170 -6.46 5.55 -17.40
C ASN A 170 -7.76 6.05 -18.05
N ASN A 171 -8.55 6.81 -17.28
CA ASN A 171 -9.89 7.24 -17.66
C ASN A 171 -9.86 8.16 -18.88
N PHE A 172 -8.70 8.77 -19.13
CA PHE A 172 -8.52 9.66 -20.25
C PHE A 172 -7.72 9.07 -21.39
N GLN A 173 -6.99 7.95 -21.20
CA GLN A 173 -6.07 7.38 -22.19
C GLN A 173 -5.20 8.48 -22.83
N LEU A 174 -4.63 9.34 -21.99
CA LEU A 174 -3.92 10.55 -22.39
C LEU A 174 -2.65 10.20 -23.16
N SER A 175 -2.46 10.83 -24.30
CA SER A 175 -1.21 10.77 -25.07
C SER A 175 -0.87 12.13 -25.67
N SER A 176 0.41 12.37 -25.93
CA SER A 176 0.88 13.63 -26.56
C SER A 176 1.98 13.39 -27.55
N TYR A 177 2.00 14.19 -28.62
CA TYR A 177 3.01 14.11 -29.67
C TYR A 177 3.17 15.47 -30.40
N PRO A 178 4.35 15.73 -31.00
CA PRO A 178 5.60 14.95 -30.89
C PRO A 178 6.21 15.07 -29.48
N ASN A 179 7.08 14.13 -29.13
CA ASN A 179 7.90 14.21 -27.93
C ASN A 179 9.32 13.71 -28.26
N PRO A 180 10.36 14.57 -28.28
CA PRO A 180 10.36 15.98 -27.92
C PRO A 180 9.51 16.88 -28.84
N VAL A 181 8.98 17.97 -28.25
CA VAL A 181 8.18 18.97 -28.96
C VAL A 181 8.96 20.28 -29.11
N ASN A 182 8.77 20.95 -30.25
CA ASN A 182 9.33 22.27 -30.49
C ASN A 182 8.33 23.40 -30.17
N ASN A 183 7.22 23.49 -30.91
CA ASN A 183 6.29 24.61 -30.78
C ASN A 183 4.90 24.17 -30.36
N THR A 184 4.38 23.07 -30.91
CA THR A 184 2.99 22.66 -30.71
C THR A 184 2.92 21.21 -30.25
N LEU A 185 2.39 20.99 -29.04
CA LEU A 185 2.12 19.68 -28.49
C LEU A 185 0.68 19.27 -28.82
N ASN A 186 0.52 18.24 -29.65
CA ASN A 186 -0.80 17.66 -29.88
C ASN A 186 -1.17 16.72 -28.75
N VAL A 187 -2.43 16.75 -28.37
CA VAL A 187 -2.99 15.95 -27.26
C VAL A 187 -4.09 15.05 -27.81
N SER A 188 -4.01 13.78 -27.48
CA SER A 188 -5.06 12.81 -27.72
C SER A 188 -5.52 12.19 -26.39
N TYR A 189 -6.81 12.09 -26.17
CA TYR A 189 -7.40 11.50 -24.98
C TYR A 189 -8.75 10.88 -25.28
N ALA A 190 -9.14 9.85 -24.53
CA ALA A 190 -10.49 9.33 -24.55
C ALA A 190 -11.39 10.28 -23.74
N LYS A 191 -12.54 10.65 -24.29
CA LYS A 191 -13.48 11.54 -23.62
C LYS A 191 -14.07 10.83 -22.40
N GLY A 192 -13.74 11.30 -21.18
CA GLY A 192 -14.42 10.93 -19.95
C GLY A 192 -15.91 11.37 -19.97
N GLN A 193 -16.69 10.91 -18.98
CA GLN A 193 -18.13 11.24 -18.87
C GLN A 193 -18.40 12.67 -18.41
N SER A 194 -17.37 13.47 -18.12
CA SER A 194 -17.48 14.83 -17.60
C SER A 194 -17.57 15.88 -18.72
N GLU A 195 -18.46 16.86 -18.54
CA GLU A 195 -18.62 17.98 -19.47
C GLU A 195 -17.50 19.03 -19.39
N THR A 196 -16.67 19.00 -18.32
CA THR A 196 -15.64 20.02 -18.07
C THR A 196 -14.29 19.37 -17.85
N ILE A 197 -13.43 19.43 -18.86
CA ILE A 197 -12.05 18.93 -18.83
C ILE A 197 -11.10 20.13 -18.81
N THR A 198 -10.07 20.08 -17.95
CA THR A 198 -9.02 21.09 -17.86
C THR A 198 -7.68 20.45 -18.19
N PHE A 199 -6.91 21.12 -19.05
CA PHE A 199 -5.51 20.78 -19.37
C PHE A 199 -4.58 21.75 -18.66
N SER A 200 -3.48 21.22 -18.11
CA SER A 200 -2.44 22.03 -17.50
C SER A 200 -1.07 21.50 -17.89
N VAL A 201 -0.13 22.39 -18.21
CA VAL A 201 1.30 22.05 -18.32
C VAL A 201 1.99 22.47 -17.03
N ILE A 202 2.73 21.55 -16.45
CA ILE A 202 3.35 21.68 -15.12
C ILE A 202 4.86 21.48 -15.29
N ASP A 203 5.67 22.35 -14.69
CA ASP A 203 7.13 22.19 -14.66
C ASP A 203 7.56 21.16 -13.60
N VAL A 204 8.85 20.82 -13.58
CA VAL A 204 9.43 19.84 -12.64
C VAL A 204 9.37 20.27 -11.16
N LEU A 205 8.99 21.51 -10.86
CA LEU A 205 8.80 22.03 -9.51
C LEU A 205 7.32 22.01 -9.10
N GLY A 206 6.42 21.49 -9.96
CA GLY A 206 4.98 21.43 -9.70
C GLY A 206 4.23 22.73 -10.03
N LYS A 207 4.89 23.75 -10.65
CA LYS A 207 4.23 25.00 -11.02
C LYS A 207 3.48 24.84 -12.33
N ILE A 208 2.22 25.26 -12.38
CA ILE A 208 1.45 25.37 -13.63
C ILE A 208 2.02 26.51 -14.47
N VAL A 209 2.47 26.18 -15.67
CA VAL A 209 3.05 27.15 -16.64
C VAL A 209 2.11 27.46 -17.80
N ILE A 210 1.21 26.53 -18.15
CA ILE A 210 0.10 26.75 -19.09
C ILE A 210 -1.17 26.10 -18.52
N GLN A 211 -2.30 26.75 -18.68
CA GLN A 211 -3.61 26.19 -18.29
C GLN A 211 -4.64 26.52 -19.35
N GLU A 212 -5.30 25.49 -19.88
CA GLU A 212 -6.38 25.56 -20.85
C GLU A 212 -7.67 24.99 -20.25
N LYS A 213 -8.81 25.66 -20.48
CA LYS A 213 -10.11 25.31 -19.88
C LYS A 213 -11.07 24.63 -20.82
N GLU A 214 -10.69 24.42 -22.09
CA GLU A 214 -11.58 23.83 -23.11
C GLU A 214 -10.90 22.65 -23.80
N LEU A 215 -11.71 21.90 -24.54
CA LEU A 215 -11.32 20.75 -25.37
C LEU A 215 -10.21 21.12 -26.38
N THR A 216 -8.99 21.22 -25.90
CA THR A 216 -7.84 21.60 -26.70
C THR A 216 -7.14 20.34 -27.20
N ILE A 217 -7.05 20.16 -28.52
CA ILE A 217 -6.30 19.06 -29.16
C ILE A 217 -4.85 19.43 -29.45
N SER A 218 -4.45 20.70 -29.20
CA SER A 218 -3.07 21.18 -29.38
C SER A 218 -2.77 22.32 -28.42
N ILE A 219 -1.59 22.31 -27.83
CA ILE A 219 -1.09 23.30 -26.87
C ILE A 219 0.14 23.96 -27.44
N ASP A 220 0.16 25.30 -27.48
CA ASP A 220 1.33 26.09 -27.86
C ASP A 220 2.33 26.10 -26.70
N VAL A 221 3.48 25.49 -26.92
CA VAL A 221 4.59 25.40 -25.95
C VAL A 221 5.81 26.23 -26.36
N SER A 222 5.70 27.04 -27.42
CA SER A 222 6.82 27.85 -27.96
C SER A 222 7.39 28.84 -26.97
N SER A 223 6.61 29.26 -25.96
CA SER A 223 7.06 30.15 -24.89
C SER A 223 7.80 29.47 -23.75
N LEU A 224 7.77 28.14 -23.68
CA LEU A 224 8.44 27.36 -22.63
C LEU A 224 9.92 27.25 -22.92
N LYS A 225 10.75 27.12 -21.88
CA LYS A 225 12.16 26.82 -22.02
C LYS A 225 12.38 25.34 -22.31
N ASN A 226 13.54 25.03 -22.96
CA ASN A 226 13.94 23.63 -23.12
C ASN A 226 14.00 22.93 -21.77
N GLY A 227 13.34 21.75 -21.65
CA GLY A 227 13.27 21.01 -20.41
C GLY A 227 12.15 19.99 -20.36
N ASN A 228 12.03 19.34 -19.20
CA ASN A 228 10.98 18.34 -18.92
C ASN A 228 9.75 19.02 -18.31
N TYR A 229 8.59 18.60 -18.78
CA TYR A 229 7.29 19.08 -18.32
C TYR A 229 6.31 17.91 -18.19
N PHE A 230 5.22 18.15 -17.49
CA PHE A 230 4.09 17.20 -17.38
C PHE A 230 2.84 17.84 -17.99
N LEU A 231 2.17 17.11 -18.86
CA LEU A 231 0.81 17.42 -19.32
C LEU A 231 -0.18 16.72 -18.37
N LYS A 232 -1.00 17.50 -17.70
CA LYS A 232 -2.06 17.02 -16.82
C LYS A 232 -3.43 17.30 -17.44
N VAL A 233 -4.27 16.28 -17.51
CA VAL A 233 -5.71 16.41 -17.79
C VAL A 233 -6.48 16.10 -16.51
N SER A 234 -7.54 16.86 -16.24
CA SER A 234 -8.41 16.62 -15.08
C SER A 234 -9.85 17.00 -15.35
N ASP A 235 -10.75 16.27 -14.72
CA ASP A 235 -12.16 16.65 -14.58
C ASP A 235 -12.50 16.82 -13.09
N LYS A 236 -13.79 16.76 -12.71
CA LYS A 236 -14.23 16.92 -11.32
C LYS A 236 -13.85 15.77 -10.40
N THR A 237 -13.55 14.59 -10.95
CA THR A 237 -13.42 13.32 -10.21
C THR A 237 -12.11 12.60 -10.47
N SER A 238 -11.42 12.91 -11.59
CA SER A 238 -10.26 12.17 -12.04
C SER A 238 -9.18 13.09 -12.61
N SER A 239 -7.93 12.66 -12.60
CA SER A 239 -6.86 13.34 -13.32
C SER A 239 -5.82 12.32 -13.80
N GLU A 240 -5.17 12.64 -14.94
CA GLU A 240 -4.07 11.84 -15.50
C GLU A 240 -2.95 12.78 -15.93
N SER A 241 -1.68 12.36 -15.83
CA SER A 241 -0.54 13.15 -16.28
C SER A 241 0.49 12.29 -16.99
N ILE A 242 1.08 12.86 -18.05
CA ILE A 242 2.15 12.24 -18.82
C ILE A 242 3.33 13.20 -19.00
N PRO A 243 4.58 12.71 -19.00
CA PRO A 243 5.76 13.55 -19.23
C PRO A 243 5.95 13.85 -20.71
N PHE A 244 6.51 15.06 -21.00
CA PHE A 244 7.02 15.41 -22.32
C PHE A 244 8.23 16.33 -22.21
N VAL A 245 8.98 16.45 -23.32
CA VAL A 245 10.21 17.25 -23.41
C VAL A 245 10.02 18.37 -24.41
N VAL A 246 10.33 19.61 -24.01
CA VAL A 246 10.43 20.76 -24.91
C VAL A 246 11.89 20.90 -25.38
N ASN A 247 12.09 21.01 -26.71
CA ASN A 247 13.38 21.18 -27.32
C ASN A 247 13.25 22.03 -28.59
N HIS A 248 13.63 23.31 -28.48
CA HIS A 248 13.63 24.28 -29.57
C HIS A 248 14.93 24.27 -30.38
#